data_1999c0a04ce039a2147b99de27c001a4
#
_entry.id   1999c0a04ce039a2147b99de27c001a4
#
_cell.length_a   1.000
_cell.length_b   1.000
_cell.length_c   1.000
_cell.angle_alpha   90.00
_cell.angle_beta   90.00
_cell.angle_gamma   90.00
#
_symmetry.space_group_name_H-M   'P 1'
#
loop_
_entity.id
_entity.type
_entity.pdbx_description
1 polymer ?
#
loop_
_entity_poly.entity_id
_entity_poly.type
_entity_poly.pdbx_seq_one_letter_code
_entity_poly.pdbx_strand_id
1 'polypeptide(L)'
;MFQLLTVWAFDVGDFDTGIAWAELAIAQGQHTPSNIKRDWAHFVADTVLEWAEKQAAEGHAVEPWFSQVFDKVRGDWRLNERLTAKWFKAAGCLLLRDQDGQPRPSAVGDSATLEQADHWLAQAEKLHSKVGVNTLRQKIAMRLRVLNPE
;
A
#
# COMPACT_ATOMS: atom_id res chain seq x y z
N MET A 1 -12.93 -24.57 7.74
CA MET A 1 -13.83 -24.19 6.62
C MET A 1 -13.87 -22.69 6.40
N PHE A 2 -14.12 -21.91 7.46
CA PHE A 2 -14.16 -20.43 7.39
C PHE A 2 -12.83 -19.86 6.85
N GLN A 3 -11.70 -20.32 7.33
CA GLN A 3 -10.39 -19.84 6.90
C GLN A 3 -10.14 -20.08 5.40
N LEU A 4 -10.56 -21.24 4.89
CA LEU A 4 -10.43 -21.57 3.46
C LEU A 4 -11.35 -20.72 2.61
N LEU A 5 -12.55 -20.40 3.09
CA LEU A 5 -13.48 -19.49 2.41
C LEU A 5 -12.92 -18.08 2.33
N THR A 6 -12.22 -17.63 3.39
CA THR A 6 -11.56 -16.32 3.40
C THR A 6 -10.49 -16.24 2.31
N VAL A 7 -9.62 -17.26 2.21
CA VAL A 7 -8.60 -17.32 1.17
C VAL A 7 -9.24 -17.36 -0.21
N TRP A 8 -10.30 -18.15 -0.38
CA TRP A 8 -11.04 -18.23 -1.65
C TRP A 8 -11.61 -16.88 -2.07
N ALA A 9 -12.15 -16.10 -1.12
CA ALA A 9 -12.68 -14.75 -1.42
C ALA A 9 -11.60 -13.86 -2.06
N PHE A 10 -10.37 -13.90 -1.53
CA PHE A 10 -9.25 -13.15 -2.13
C PHE A 10 -8.88 -13.69 -3.51
N ASP A 11 -8.89 -15.01 -3.68
CA ASP A 11 -8.54 -15.65 -4.97
C ASP A 11 -9.51 -15.24 -6.08
N VAL A 12 -10.79 -15.05 -5.77
CA VAL A 12 -11.78 -14.61 -6.77
C VAL A 12 -11.94 -13.10 -6.85
N GLY A 13 -11.16 -12.35 -6.08
CA GLY A 13 -11.18 -10.88 -6.12
C GLY A 13 -12.29 -10.24 -5.30
N ASP A 14 -12.98 -10.99 -4.45
CA ASP A 14 -14.00 -10.45 -3.54
C ASP A 14 -13.33 -9.92 -2.26
N PHE A 15 -12.68 -8.78 -2.38
CA PHE A 15 -11.90 -8.19 -1.29
C PHE A 15 -12.77 -7.70 -0.14
N ASP A 16 -13.98 -7.21 -0.40
CA ASP A 16 -14.88 -6.80 0.69
C ASP A 16 -15.14 -7.97 1.65
N THR A 17 -15.51 -9.11 1.09
CA THR A 17 -15.75 -10.33 1.88
C THR A 17 -14.46 -10.85 2.50
N GLY A 18 -13.38 -10.90 1.71
CA GLY A 18 -12.08 -11.41 2.18
C GLY A 18 -11.53 -10.60 3.35
N ILE A 19 -11.55 -9.29 3.24
CA ILE A 19 -11.06 -8.39 4.31
C ILE A 19 -11.93 -8.53 5.56
N ALA A 20 -13.26 -8.50 5.41
CA ALA A 20 -14.19 -8.61 6.53
C ALA A 20 -13.99 -9.93 7.29
N TRP A 21 -13.86 -11.04 6.56
CA TRP A 21 -13.66 -12.35 7.17
C TRP A 21 -12.29 -12.51 7.81
N ALA A 22 -11.26 -11.92 7.20
CA ALA A 22 -9.92 -11.92 7.77
C ALA A 22 -9.87 -11.11 9.09
N GLU A 23 -10.52 -9.95 9.13
CA GLU A 23 -10.61 -9.16 10.35
C GLU A 23 -11.35 -9.92 11.45
N LEU A 24 -12.42 -10.65 11.10
CA LEU A 24 -13.14 -11.48 12.04
C LEU A 24 -12.26 -12.63 12.56
N ALA A 25 -11.50 -13.27 11.69
CA ALA A 25 -10.58 -14.33 12.07
C ALA A 25 -9.50 -13.81 13.04
N ILE A 26 -8.96 -12.62 12.78
CA ILE A 26 -7.99 -11.97 13.66
C ILE A 26 -8.62 -11.70 15.03
N ALA A 27 -9.82 -11.14 15.05
CA ALA A 27 -10.54 -10.82 16.29
C ALA A 27 -10.84 -12.07 17.12
N GLN A 28 -11.06 -13.22 16.47
CA GLN A 28 -11.33 -14.49 17.14
C GLN A 28 -10.07 -15.29 17.45
N GLY A 29 -8.90 -14.78 17.12
CA GLY A 29 -7.63 -15.48 17.34
C GLY A 29 -7.44 -16.71 16.48
N GLN A 30 -8.12 -16.78 15.32
CA GLN A 30 -8.00 -17.93 14.41
C GLN A 30 -6.71 -17.87 13.60
N HIS A 31 -6.16 -19.03 13.31
CA HIS A 31 -4.95 -19.15 12.49
C HIS A 31 -5.31 -19.28 11.01
N THR A 32 -4.34 -18.92 10.15
CA THR A 32 -4.45 -19.17 8.72
C THR A 32 -4.42 -20.67 8.43
N PRO A 33 -4.96 -21.12 7.25
CA PRO A 33 -4.83 -22.51 6.84
C PRO A 33 -3.37 -22.98 6.81
N SER A 34 -3.14 -24.28 6.99
CA SER A 34 -1.80 -24.86 7.09
C SER A 34 -0.90 -24.61 5.88
N ASN A 35 -1.49 -24.37 4.71
CA ASN A 35 -0.74 -24.05 3.48
C ASN A 35 -0.33 -22.58 3.40
N ILE A 36 -0.82 -21.74 4.31
CA ILE A 36 -0.46 -20.32 4.39
C ILE A 36 0.45 -20.16 5.61
N LYS A 37 1.69 -19.74 5.39
CA LYS A 37 2.71 -19.67 6.46
C LYS A 37 2.74 -18.35 7.22
N ARG A 38 1.99 -17.36 6.77
CA ARG A 38 1.90 -16.04 7.44
C ARG A 38 0.55 -15.91 8.14
N ASP A 39 0.48 -15.01 9.12
CA ASP A 39 -0.79 -14.72 9.79
C ASP A 39 -1.74 -13.94 8.86
N TRP A 40 -2.97 -13.74 9.32
CA TRP A 40 -4.00 -13.09 8.50
C TRP A 40 -3.62 -11.67 8.10
N ALA A 41 -3.03 -10.90 9.02
CA ALA A 41 -2.65 -9.52 8.72
C ALA A 41 -1.61 -9.47 7.60
N HIS A 42 -0.57 -10.30 7.67
CA HIS A 42 0.44 -10.38 6.61
C HIS A 42 -0.15 -10.90 5.30
N PHE A 43 -1.01 -11.91 5.38
CA PHE A 43 -1.63 -12.49 4.18
C PHE A 43 -2.47 -11.43 3.43
N VAL A 44 -3.33 -10.70 4.15
CA VAL A 44 -4.17 -9.66 3.54
C VAL A 44 -3.32 -8.52 3.01
N ALA A 45 -2.34 -8.06 3.80
CA ALA A 45 -1.47 -6.97 3.39
C ALA A 45 -0.67 -7.30 2.14
N ASP A 46 -0.08 -8.50 2.05
CA ASP A 46 0.63 -8.95 0.84
C ASP A 46 -0.30 -9.04 -0.36
N THR A 47 -1.46 -9.65 -0.19
CA THR A 47 -2.39 -9.91 -1.29
C THR A 47 -2.94 -8.60 -1.86
N VAL A 48 -3.40 -7.71 -1.00
CA VAL A 48 -3.99 -6.44 -1.45
C VAL A 48 -2.91 -5.52 -2.03
N LEU A 49 -1.71 -5.50 -1.45
CA LEU A 49 -0.62 -4.68 -1.99
C LEU A 49 -0.20 -5.14 -3.39
N GLU A 50 -0.01 -6.44 -3.59
CA GLU A 50 0.34 -7.00 -4.90
C GLU A 50 -0.73 -6.66 -5.94
N TRP A 51 -1.99 -6.82 -5.58
CA TRP A 51 -3.11 -6.45 -6.45
C TRP A 51 -3.10 -4.96 -6.76
N ALA A 52 -2.92 -4.11 -5.74
CA ALA A 52 -2.95 -2.66 -5.91
C ALA A 52 -1.79 -2.17 -6.79
N GLU A 53 -0.59 -2.71 -6.61
CA GLU A 53 0.55 -2.34 -7.45
C GLU A 53 0.30 -2.67 -8.92
N LYS A 54 -0.28 -3.84 -9.19
CA LYS A 54 -0.61 -4.26 -10.54
C LYS A 54 -1.67 -3.36 -11.16
N GLN A 55 -2.75 -3.07 -10.43
CA GLN A 55 -3.82 -2.20 -10.90
C GLN A 55 -3.32 -0.79 -11.14
N ALA A 56 -2.51 -0.25 -10.24
CA ALA A 56 -1.95 1.09 -10.37
C ALA A 56 -1.05 1.21 -11.60
N ALA A 57 -0.22 0.21 -11.86
CA ALA A 57 0.67 0.18 -13.03
C ALA A 57 -0.12 0.17 -14.35
N GLU A 58 -1.34 -0.34 -14.34
CA GLU A 58 -2.23 -0.36 -15.49
C GLU A 58 -3.14 0.88 -15.54
N GLY A 59 -2.98 1.83 -14.62
CA GLY A 59 -3.79 3.04 -14.55
C GLY A 59 -5.17 2.84 -13.95
N HIS A 60 -5.43 1.70 -13.32
CA HIS A 60 -6.73 1.37 -12.73
C HIS A 60 -6.84 1.86 -11.29
N ALA A 61 -8.08 2.01 -10.81
CA ALA A 61 -8.36 2.41 -9.43
C ALA A 61 -8.04 1.27 -8.47
N VAL A 62 -7.57 1.62 -7.28
CA VAL A 62 -7.22 0.65 -6.22
C VAL A 62 -8.11 0.83 -4.98
N GLU A 63 -9.00 1.82 -4.99
CA GLU A 63 -9.87 2.09 -3.85
C GLU A 63 -11.21 1.36 -3.97
N PRO A 64 -11.90 1.10 -2.85
CA PRO A 64 -11.57 1.56 -1.49
C PRO A 64 -10.59 0.65 -0.72
N TRP A 65 -10.20 -0.46 -1.30
CA TRP A 65 -9.48 -1.52 -0.58
C TRP A 65 -8.07 -1.11 -0.17
N PHE A 66 -7.37 -0.35 -1.00
CA PHE A 66 -6.02 0.10 -0.65
C PHE A 66 -6.05 0.93 0.64
N SER A 67 -6.90 1.95 0.70
CA SER A 67 -6.98 2.82 1.87
C SER A 67 -7.49 2.08 3.11
N GLN A 68 -8.44 1.17 2.93
CA GLN A 68 -8.98 0.37 4.01
C GLN A 68 -7.89 -0.48 4.68
N VAL A 69 -7.08 -1.16 3.89
CA VAL A 69 -5.99 -1.98 4.41
C VAL A 69 -4.82 -1.10 4.91
N PHE A 70 -4.53 -0.01 4.22
CA PHE A 70 -3.48 0.91 4.64
C PHE A 70 -3.75 1.49 6.03
N ASP A 71 -5.01 1.81 6.35
CA ASP A 71 -5.38 2.26 7.69
C ASP A 71 -5.05 1.21 8.75
N LYS A 72 -5.26 -0.07 8.45
CA LYS A 72 -4.89 -1.17 9.34
C LYS A 72 -3.38 -1.33 9.47
N VAL A 73 -2.65 -1.19 8.37
CA VAL A 73 -1.19 -1.26 8.35
C VAL A 73 -0.58 -0.18 9.23
N ARG A 74 -1.14 1.03 9.21
CA ARG A 74 -0.66 2.16 10.02
C ARG A 74 -1.13 2.08 11.47
N GLY A 75 -2.15 1.30 11.76
CA GLY A 75 -2.80 1.26 13.06
C GLY A 75 -2.69 -0.08 13.76
N ASP A 76 -3.72 -0.90 13.62
CA ASP A 76 -3.92 -2.10 14.45
C ASP A 76 -3.02 -3.27 14.11
N TRP A 77 -2.56 -3.38 12.87
CA TRP A 77 -1.79 -4.55 12.44
C TRP A 77 -0.30 -4.33 12.67
N ARG A 78 0.36 -5.38 13.15
CA ARG A 78 1.82 -5.39 13.36
C ARG A 78 2.46 -6.25 12.29
N LEU A 79 2.88 -5.61 11.21
CA LEU A 79 3.58 -6.27 10.11
C LEU A 79 5.09 -6.09 10.29
N ASN A 80 5.89 -6.93 9.62
CA ASN A 80 7.33 -6.71 9.62
C ASN A 80 7.65 -5.36 8.94
N GLU A 81 8.81 -4.80 9.26
CA GLU A 81 9.20 -3.47 8.80
C GLU A 81 9.32 -3.39 7.27
N ARG A 82 9.81 -4.46 6.63
CA ARG A 82 9.96 -4.51 5.19
C ARG A 82 8.61 -4.40 4.48
N LEU A 83 7.61 -5.15 4.92
CA LEU A 83 6.27 -5.10 4.33
C LEU A 83 5.59 -3.76 4.61
N THR A 84 5.71 -3.25 5.83
CA THR A 84 5.18 -1.93 6.17
C THR A 84 5.80 -0.85 5.29
N ALA A 85 7.11 -0.90 5.07
CA ALA A 85 7.81 0.04 4.21
C ALA A 85 7.28 -0.02 2.76
N LYS A 86 7.01 -1.21 2.25
CA LYS A 86 6.42 -1.37 0.91
C LYS A 86 5.06 -0.71 0.81
N TRP A 87 4.24 -0.79 1.85
CA TRP A 87 2.93 -0.13 1.90
C TRP A 87 3.06 1.39 1.86
N PHE A 88 3.98 1.95 2.66
CA PHE A 88 4.23 3.40 2.63
C PHE A 88 4.75 3.86 1.27
N LYS A 89 5.66 3.09 0.67
CA LYS A 89 6.16 3.39 -0.68
C LYS A 89 5.01 3.38 -1.70
N ALA A 90 4.17 2.37 -1.66
CA ALA A 90 3.01 2.27 -2.57
C ALA A 90 2.06 3.45 -2.39
N ALA A 91 1.80 3.87 -1.14
CA ALA A 91 0.95 5.02 -0.87
C ALA A 91 1.52 6.30 -1.47
N GLY A 92 2.82 6.52 -1.33
CA GLY A 92 3.50 7.67 -1.94
C GLY A 92 3.43 7.63 -3.47
N CYS A 93 3.72 6.48 -4.07
CA CYS A 93 3.68 6.30 -5.52
C CYS A 93 2.29 6.52 -6.10
N LEU A 94 1.24 6.09 -5.41
CA LEU A 94 -0.14 6.30 -5.87
C LEU A 94 -0.48 7.78 -6.00
N LEU A 95 0.00 8.62 -5.09
CA LEU A 95 -0.22 10.05 -5.15
C LEU A 95 0.51 10.71 -6.31
N LEU A 96 1.58 10.10 -6.79
CA LEU A 96 2.44 10.65 -7.84
C LEU A 96 2.11 10.11 -9.23
N ARG A 97 1.24 9.11 -9.36
CA ARG A 97 1.02 8.44 -10.64
C ARG A 97 0.35 9.37 -11.65
N ASP A 98 0.82 9.23 -12.90
CA ASP A 98 0.29 9.97 -14.04
C ASP A 98 -0.85 9.19 -14.71
N GLN A 99 -1.27 9.63 -15.90
CA GLN A 99 -2.34 8.99 -16.67
C GLN A 99 -2.00 7.55 -17.07
N ASP A 100 -0.71 7.24 -17.18
CA ASP A 100 -0.24 5.91 -17.55
C ASP A 100 -0.03 5.01 -16.33
N GLY A 101 -0.32 5.51 -15.12
CA GLY A 101 -0.16 4.76 -13.89
C GLY A 101 1.26 4.76 -13.32
N GLN A 102 2.15 5.58 -13.87
CA GLN A 102 3.54 5.64 -13.42
C GLN A 102 3.76 6.79 -12.44
N PRO A 103 4.60 6.61 -11.41
CA PRO A 103 4.90 7.71 -10.49
C PRO A 103 5.78 8.75 -11.20
N ARG A 104 5.22 9.94 -11.37
CA ARG A 104 5.90 11.04 -12.09
C ARG A 104 5.69 12.35 -11.36
N PRO A 105 6.59 12.71 -10.42
CA PRO A 105 6.46 13.95 -9.67
C PRO A 105 6.34 15.21 -10.54
N SER A 106 7.00 15.25 -11.68
CA SER A 106 6.96 16.39 -12.60
C SER A 106 5.57 16.64 -13.20
N ALA A 107 4.68 15.64 -13.18
CA ALA A 107 3.32 15.77 -13.68
C ALA A 107 2.34 16.23 -12.61
N VAL A 108 2.76 16.29 -11.34
CA VAL A 108 1.91 16.72 -10.22
C VAL A 108 1.97 18.23 -10.09
N GLY A 109 0.82 18.88 -10.11
CA GLY A 109 0.73 20.34 -10.02
C GLY A 109 0.38 20.88 -8.63
N ASP A 110 0.17 20.03 -7.67
CA ASP A 110 -0.27 20.38 -6.32
C ASP A 110 0.83 20.12 -5.29
N SER A 111 1.33 21.19 -4.66
CA SER A 111 2.38 21.10 -3.66
C SER A 111 1.98 20.22 -2.47
N ALA A 112 0.73 20.31 -2.02
CA ALA A 112 0.25 19.51 -0.88
C ALA A 112 0.31 18.00 -1.19
N THR A 113 -0.05 17.61 -2.40
CA THR A 113 0.04 16.21 -2.86
C THR A 113 1.50 15.74 -2.87
N LEU A 114 2.40 16.56 -3.40
CA LEU A 114 3.83 16.24 -3.42
C LEU A 114 4.40 16.07 -2.01
N GLU A 115 4.04 16.97 -1.09
CA GLU A 115 4.49 16.90 0.29
C GLU A 115 3.96 15.67 1.00
N GLN A 116 2.68 15.32 0.78
CA GLN A 116 2.11 14.11 1.36
C GLN A 116 2.78 12.85 0.81
N ALA A 117 3.04 12.82 -0.50
CA ALA A 117 3.75 11.70 -1.12
C ALA A 117 5.15 11.55 -0.53
N ASP A 118 5.89 12.65 -0.39
CA ASP A 118 7.23 12.61 0.21
C ASP A 118 7.18 12.14 1.66
N HIS A 119 6.16 12.54 2.41
CA HIS A 119 5.97 12.09 3.79
C HIS A 119 5.87 10.55 3.85
N TRP A 120 5.04 9.95 2.99
CA TRP A 120 4.93 8.48 2.94
C TRP A 120 6.23 7.82 2.51
N LEU A 121 6.90 8.37 1.51
CA LEU A 121 8.19 7.82 1.04
C LEU A 121 9.27 7.93 2.13
N ALA A 122 9.28 9.03 2.88
CA ALA A 122 10.22 9.20 4.00
C ALA A 122 9.97 8.17 5.10
N GLN A 123 8.70 7.89 5.42
CA GLN A 123 8.35 6.85 6.39
C GLN A 123 8.80 5.47 5.91
N ALA A 124 8.63 5.19 4.62
CA ALA A 124 9.09 3.92 4.04
C ALA A 124 10.60 3.76 4.20
N GLU A 125 11.37 4.79 3.87
CA GLU A 125 12.82 4.76 3.97
C GLU A 125 13.30 4.60 5.42
N LYS A 126 12.60 5.24 6.34
CA LYS A 126 12.90 5.14 7.78
C LYS A 126 12.72 3.71 8.30
N LEU A 127 11.70 3.00 7.81
CA LEU A 127 11.42 1.63 8.19
C LEU A 127 12.35 0.62 7.51
N HIS A 128 12.74 0.88 6.27
CA HIS A 128 13.59 -0.02 5.51
C HIS A 128 14.41 0.80 4.50
N SER A 129 15.67 1.07 4.83
CA SER A 129 16.53 1.95 4.04
C SER A 129 16.72 1.51 2.59
N LYS A 130 16.53 0.22 2.29
CA LYS A 130 16.71 -0.34 0.95
C LYS A 130 15.42 -0.38 0.14
N VAL A 131 14.36 0.28 0.59
CA VAL A 131 13.06 0.25 -0.10
C VAL A 131 13.08 0.95 -1.46
N GLY A 132 14.08 1.81 -1.72
CA GLY A 132 14.29 2.37 -3.05
C GLY A 132 13.42 3.57 -3.39
N VAL A 133 13.39 4.60 -2.53
CA VAL A 133 12.56 5.80 -2.75
C VAL A 133 13.38 7.07 -3.01
N ASN A 134 14.70 6.98 -2.96
CA ASN A 134 15.58 8.15 -2.98
C ASN A 134 15.39 9.00 -4.23
N THR A 135 15.38 8.38 -5.41
CA THR A 135 15.21 9.07 -6.68
C THR A 135 13.86 9.81 -6.74
N LEU A 136 12.78 9.16 -6.30
CA LEU A 136 11.45 9.79 -6.28
C LEU A 136 11.44 10.99 -5.35
N ARG A 137 12.05 10.88 -4.17
CA ARG A 137 12.11 11.99 -3.21
C ARG A 137 12.90 13.17 -3.77
N GLN A 138 14.00 12.92 -4.48
CA GLN A 138 14.77 13.96 -5.15
C GLN A 138 13.92 14.67 -6.20
N LYS A 139 13.19 13.91 -7.01
CA LYS A 139 12.31 14.47 -8.04
C LYS A 139 11.17 15.29 -7.44
N ILE A 140 10.62 14.85 -6.31
CA ILE A 140 9.60 15.63 -5.57
C ILE A 140 10.19 16.98 -5.14
N ALA A 141 11.40 16.97 -4.56
CA ALA A 141 12.06 18.20 -4.12
C ALA A 141 12.27 19.16 -5.30
N MET A 142 12.69 18.63 -6.44
CA MET A 142 12.89 19.44 -7.66
C MET A 142 11.55 20.05 -8.13
N ARG A 143 10.49 19.25 -8.15
CA ARG A 143 9.18 19.76 -8.57
C ARG A 143 8.63 20.81 -7.62
N LEU A 144 8.81 20.62 -6.31
CA LEU A 144 8.40 21.60 -5.32
C LEU A 144 9.09 22.95 -5.53
N ARG A 145 10.37 22.95 -5.90
CA ARG A 145 11.09 24.18 -6.22
C ARG A 145 10.50 24.91 -7.43
N VAL A 146 10.04 24.15 -8.43
CA VAL A 146 9.39 24.73 -9.61
C VAL A 146 8.04 25.35 -9.25
N LEU A 147 7.26 24.69 -8.39
CA LEU A 147 5.94 25.18 -7.98
C LEU A 147 6.03 26.33 -6.96
N ASN A 148 7.10 26.36 -6.16
CA ASN A 148 7.32 27.37 -5.13
C ASN A 148 8.69 28.02 -5.33
N PRO A 149 8.85 28.93 -6.30
CA PRO A 149 10.17 29.40 -6.76
C PRO A 149 10.85 30.43 -5.86
N GLU A 150 10.65 30.38 -4.59
CA GLU A 150 11.39 31.25 -3.65
C GLU A 150 12.52 30.54 -2.97
#